data_22dfd2507e6767ca3dcd4aed8a1374a0
#
_entry.id   22dfd2507e6767ca3dcd4aed8a1374a0
#
_cell.length_a   1.000
_cell.length_b   1.000
_cell.length_c   1.000
_cell.angle_alpha   90.00
_cell.angle_beta   90.00
_cell.angle_gamma   90.00
#
_symmetry.space_group_name_H-M   'P 1'
#
loop_
_entity.id
_entity.type
_entity.pdbx_description
1 polymer ?
#
loop_
_entity_poly.entity_id
_entity_poly.type
_entity_poly.pdbx_seq_one_letter_code
_entity_poly.pdbx_strand_id
1 'polypeptide(L)'
;MKSRLKIIFGAVACATALVAFTQSPAHDALKKEIEELQKKPAVFELPPYLPPEQDFGDVCKAAGEQKKKLLVSIGREACGRCQRFYELVKRGEVKIDTNAYVFVRLDIDEYTQRDYFMDAFDPPDGQLPFVGVTDAERSKQRPCLTGYRTAKEYQALMKK
;
A
#
# COMPACT_ATOMS: atom_id res chain seq x y z
N MET A 1 28.25 68.04 -25.03
CA MET A 1 26.77 68.27 -24.94
C MET A 1 26.17 67.08 -24.20
N LYS A 2 25.78 67.28 -22.92
CA LYS A 2 25.22 66.20 -22.04
C LYS A 2 23.74 66.46 -21.91
N SER A 3 22.93 65.60 -22.55
CA SER A 3 21.46 65.62 -22.43
C SER A 3 21.07 64.79 -21.19
N ARG A 4 20.41 65.40 -20.21
CA ARG A 4 19.87 64.77 -19.00
C ARG A 4 18.41 64.36 -19.29
N LEU A 5 18.16 63.09 -19.35
CA LEU A 5 16.82 62.53 -19.43
C LEU A 5 16.22 62.47 -18.00
N LYS A 6 15.18 63.27 -17.76
CA LYS A 6 14.39 63.23 -16.50
C LYS A 6 13.37 62.09 -16.58
N ILE A 7 13.53 61.08 -15.77
CA ILE A 7 12.53 60.04 -15.62
C ILE A 7 11.52 60.53 -14.58
N ILE A 8 10.29 60.68 -14.99
CA ILE A 8 9.16 61.01 -14.11
C ILE A 8 8.59 59.70 -13.58
N PHE A 9 8.77 59.43 -12.27
CA PHE A 9 8.10 58.32 -11.60
C PHE A 9 6.64 58.67 -11.35
N GLY A 10 5.76 58.12 -12.16
CA GLY A 10 4.32 58.13 -11.88
C GLY A 10 3.99 57.07 -10.82
N ALA A 11 3.58 57.51 -9.64
CA ALA A 11 3.07 56.61 -8.59
C ALA A 11 1.68 56.11 -9.00
N VAL A 12 1.63 54.83 -9.42
CA VAL A 12 0.36 54.13 -9.60
C VAL A 12 -0.06 53.60 -8.23
N ALA A 13 -1.02 54.24 -7.61
CA ALA A 13 -1.68 53.75 -6.40
C ALA A 13 -2.54 52.50 -6.76
N CYS A 14 -2.00 51.32 -6.50
CA CYS A 14 -2.74 50.08 -6.68
C CYS A 14 -3.70 49.93 -5.48
N ALA A 15 -4.96 50.29 -5.68
CA ALA A 15 -6.03 50.04 -4.70
C ALA A 15 -6.26 48.54 -4.64
N THR A 16 -5.68 47.86 -3.63
CA THR A 16 -5.97 46.47 -3.31
C THR A 16 -7.37 46.39 -2.71
N ALA A 17 -8.37 46.14 -3.55
CA ALA A 17 -9.68 45.72 -3.10
C ALA A 17 -9.53 44.34 -2.44
N LEU A 18 -9.50 44.29 -1.11
CA LEU A 18 -9.68 43.08 -0.32
C LEU A 18 -11.09 42.55 -0.56
N VAL A 19 -11.23 41.63 -1.52
CA VAL A 19 -12.45 40.84 -1.67
C VAL A 19 -12.50 39.93 -0.48
N ALA A 20 -13.26 40.28 0.55
CA ALA A 20 -13.63 39.40 1.60
C ALA A 20 -14.44 38.24 0.99
N PHE A 21 -13.79 37.13 0.74
CA PHE A 21 -14.44 35.90 0.28
C PHE A 21 -15.26 35.40 1.49
N THR A 22 -16.52 35.81 1.56
CA THR A 22 -17.47 35.24 2.53
C THR A 22 -17.61 33.77 2.22
N GLN A 23 -17.00 32.93 3.06
CA GLN A 23 -17.13 31.48 2.93
C GLN A 23 -18.61 31.14 3.03
N SER A 24 -19.16 30.65 1.93
CA SER A 24 -20.55 30.22 1.88
C SER A 24 -20.74 29.00 2.78
N PRO A 25 -21.82 28.92 3.58
CA PRO A 25 -22.12 27.73 4.40
C PRO A 25 -22.14 26.42 3.61
N ALA A 26 -22.38 26.50 2.29
CA ALA A 26 -22.27 25.37 1.38
C ALA A 26 -20.83 24.88 1.21
N HIS A 27 -19.84 25.76 1.27
CA HIS A 27 -18.43 25.41 1.16
C HIS A 27 -17.94 24.66 2.42
N ASP A 28 -18.40 25.08 3.61
CA ASP A 28 -18.04 24.41 4.87
C ASP A 28 -18.71 23.05 5.00
N ALA A 29 -19.96 22.92 4.53
CA ALA A 29 -20.64 21.63 4.46
C ALA A 29 -19.92 20.65 3.53
N LEU A 30 -19.52 21.11 2.34
CA LEU A 30 -18.77 20.29 1.37
C LEU A 30 -17.39 19.88 1.92
N LYS A 31 -16.71 20.77 2.61
CA LYS A 31 -15.41 20.49 3.22
C LYS A 31 -15.53 19.41 4.31
N LYS A 32 -16.57 19.48 5.14
CA LYS A 32 -16.85 18.48 6.17
C LYS A 32 -17.19 17.12 5.55
N GLU A 33 -17.98 17.10 4.47
CA GLU A 33 -18.31 15.88 3.74
C GLU A 33 -17.08 15.23 3.10
N ILE A 34 -16.18 16.05 2.52
CA ILE A 34 -14.88 15.57 1.99
C ILE A 34 -14.01 15.00 3.12
N GLU A 35 -13.94 15.68 4.28
CA GLU A 35 -13.20 15.16 5.46
C GLU A 35 -13.78 13.84 5.98
N GLU A 36 -15.10 13.68 6.00
CA GLU A 36 -15.75 12.42 6.40
C GLU A 36 -15.52 11.31 5.38
N LEU A 37 -15.51 11.61 4.08
CA LEU A 37 -15.16 10.65 3.02
C LEU A 37 -13.68 10.22 3.10
N GLN A 38 -12.79 11.16 3.47
CA GLN A 38 -11.37 10.86 3.66
C GLN A 38 -11.09 10.05 4.94
N LYS A 39 -11.96 10.14 5.94
CA LYS A 39 -11.87 9.33 7.17
C LYS A 39 -12.35 7.89 6.99
N LYS A 40 -13.14 7.60 5.95
CA LYS A 40 -13.44 6.21 5.61
C LYS A 40 -12.13 5.52 5.23
N PRO A 41 -11.72 4.47 5.95
CA PRO A 41 -10.53 3.72 5.55
C PRO A 41 -10.74 3.26 4.11
N ALA A 42 -9.81 3.60 3.24
CA ALA A 42 -9.83 3.10 1.87
C ALA A 42 -9.88 1.57 1.98
N VAL A 43 -10.96 0.98 1.49
CA VAL A 43 -11.10 -0.48 1.47
C VAL A 43 -9.98 -1.00 0.59
N PHE A 44 -9.03 -1.72 1.18
CA PHE A 44 -7.94 -2.30 0.42
C PHE A 44 -8.51 -3.41 -0.48
N GLU A 45 -8.38 -3.22 -1.78
CA GLU A 45 -8.80 -4.24 -2.74
C GLU A 45 -7.74 -5.36 -2.76
N LEU A 46 -8.16 -6.55 -2.38
CA LEU A 46 -7.26 -7.71 -2.38
C LEU A 46 -6.95 -8.11 -3.83
N PRO A 47 -5.67 -8.30 -4.17
CA PRO A 47 -5.34 -8.89 -5.47
C PRO A 47 -5.94 -10.30 -5.58
N PRO A 48 -6.24 -10.79 -6.78
CA PRO A 48 -6.59 -12.19 -6.99
C PRO A 48 -5.43 -13.10 -6.55
N TYR A 49 -5.68 -14.39 -6.44
CA TYR A 49 -4.59 -15.36 -6.37
C TYR A 49 -3.74 -15.27 -7.64
N LEU A 50 -2.45 -15.47 -7.47
CA LEU A 50 -1.53 -15.49 -8.62
C LEU A 50 -2.00 -16.57 -9.61
N PRO A 51 -2.20 -16.25 -10.90
CA PRO A 51 -2.57 -17.24 -11.87
C PRO A 51 -1.51 -18.35 -11.99
N PRO A 52 -1.89 -19.63 -12.19
CA PRO A 52 -0.94 -20.74 -12.26
C PRO A 52 0.12 -20.58 -13.34
N GLU A 53 -0.23 -19.91 -14.44
CA GLU A 53 0.66 -19.64 -15.58
C GLU A 53 1.66 -18.50 -15.32
N GLN A 54 1.47 -17.71 -14.25
CA GLN A 54 2.35 -16.60 -13.92
C GLN A 54 3.50 -17.06 -13.02
N ASP A 55 4.73 -16.88 -13.48
CA ASP A 55 5.93 -17.20 -12.71
C ASP A 55 6.08 -16.21 -11.53
N PHE A 56 6.23 -16.74 -10.33
CA PHE A 56 6.49 -15.93 -9.14
C PHE A 56 7.82 -15.16 -9.24
N GLY A 57 8.79 -15.70 -9.98
CA GLY A 57 10.06 -15.04 -10.27
C GLY A 57 9.89 -13.73 -11.03
N ASP A 58 8.97 -13.70 -12.00
CA ASP A 58 8.65 -12.48 -12.74
C ASP A 58 8.01 -11.43 -11.85
N VAL A 59 7.15 -11.85 -10.91
CA VAL A 59 6.57 -10.94 -9.90
C VAL A 59 7.64 -10.36 -9.00
N CYS A 60 8.62 -11.17 -8.56
CA CYS A 60 9.77 -10.70 -7.78
C CYS A 60 10.59 -9.67 -8.54
N LYS A 61 10.89 -9.95 -9.81
CA LYS A 61 11.63 -9.05 -10.69
C LYS A 61 10.91 -7.71 -10.87
N ALA A 62 9.62 -7.76 -11.19
CA ALA A 62 8.79 -6.56 -11.35
C ALA A 62 8.71 -5.71 -10.06
N ALA A 63 8.64 -6.35 -8.89
CA ALA A 63 8.69 -5.66 -7.61
C ALA A 63 10.07 -4.99 -7.37
N GLY A 64 11.15 -5.69 -7.71
CA GLY A 64 12.51 -5.18 -7.62
C GLY A 64 12.75 -3.95 -8.50
N GLU A 65 12.25 -3.96 -9.73
CA GLU A 65 12.31 -2.81 -10.65
C GLU A 65 11.59 -1.58 -10.06
N GLN A 66 10.50 -1.80 -9.31
CA GLN A 66 9.78 -0.76 -8.58
C GLN A 66 10.39 -0.42 -7.22
N LYS A 67 11.48 -1.07 -6.82
CA LYS A 67 12.12 -0.93 -5.49
C LYS A 67 11.16 -1.23 -4.34
N LYS A 68 10.24 -2.16 -4.54
CA LYS A 68 9.27 -2.61 -3.54
C LYS A 68 9.63 -3.99 -3.00
N LYS A 69 9.27 -4.22 -1.75
CA LYS A 69 9.26 -5.56 -1.15
C LYS A 69 7.98 -6.29 -1.55
N LEU A 70 7.98 -7.61 -1.38
CA LEU A 70 6.76 -8.40 -1.52
C LEU A 70 6.23 -8.77 -0.13
N LEU A 71 4.94 -8.56 0.07
CA LEU A 71 4.17 -9.21 1.12
C LEU A 71 3.49 -10.41 0.47
N VAL A 72 3.89 -11.60 0.86
CA VAL A 72 3.37 -12.84 0.25
C VAL A 72 2.51 -13.56 1.26
N SER A 73 1.29 -13.91 0.88
CA SER A 73 0.47 -14.83 1.66
C SER A 73 0.19 -16.09 0.85
N ILE A 74 0.35 -17.26 1.48
CA ILE A 74 -0.09 -18.50 0.90
C ILE A 74 -1.24 -19.08 1.71
N GLY A 75 -2.28 -19.52 1.00
CA GLY A 75 -3.50 -20.05 1.59
C GLY A 75 -4.35 -20.74 0.55
N ARG A 76 -5.61 -20.94 0.84
CA ARG A 76 -6.62 -21.43 -0.12
C ARG A 76 -7.94 -20.71 0.09
N GLU A 77 -8.79 -20.75 -0.91
CA GLU A 77 -10.06 -20.06 -0.87
C GLU A 77 -10.98 -20.58 0.27
N ALA A 78 -11.04 -21.88 0.47
CA ALA A 78 -11.86 -22.51 1.51
C ALA A 78 -11.27 -22.41 2.94
N CYS A 79 -10.12 -21.74 3.12
CA CYS A 79 -9.47 -21.64 4.43
C CYS A 79 -10.06 -20.50 5.26
N GLY A 80 -10.91 -20.80 6.24
CA GLY A 80 -11.54 -19.79 7.09
C GLY A 80 -10.57 -18.88 7.87
N ARG A 81 -9.36 -19.37 8.24
CA ARG A 81 -8.33 -18.54 8.88
C ARG A 81 -7.68 -17.59 7.88
N CYS A 82 -7.50 -18.01 6.62
CA CYS A 82 -7.00 -17.17 5.57
C CYS A 82 -7.97 -16.02 5.29
N GLN A 83 -9.27 -16.34 5.24
CA GLN A 83 -10.31 -15.31 5.05
C GLN A 83 -10.30 -14.27 6.19
N ARG A 84 -10.10 -14.70 7.44
CA ARG A 84 -9.97 -13.77 8.57
C ARG A 84 -8.77 -12.82 8.41
N PHE A 85 -7.63 -13.29 7.94
CA PHE A 85 -6.49 -12.43 7.62
C PHE A 85 -6.85 -11.43 6.53
N TYR A 86 -7.47 -11.88 5.45
CA TYR A 86 -7.88 -11.01 4.34
C TYR A 86 -8.91 -9.96 4.78
N GLU A 87 -9.80 -10.30 5.69
CA GLU A 87 -10.75 -9.34 6.27
C GLU A 87 -10.04 -8.25 7.11
N LEU A 88 -8.97 -8.59 7.84
CA LEU A 88 -8.16 -7.57 8.53
C LEU A 88 -7.52 -6.59 7.53
N VAL A 89 -7.04 -7.11 6.39
CA VAL A 89 -6.47 -6.28 5.32
C VAL A 89 -7.54 -5.39 4.69
N LYS A 90 -8.68 -5.95 4.27
CA LYS A 90 -9.80 -5.20 3.68
C LYS A 90 -10.30 -4.07 4.58
N ARG A 91 -10.42 -4.34 5.88
CA ARG A 91 -10.87 -3.34 6.88
C ARG A 91 -9.80 -2.33 7.26
N GLY A 92 -8.58 -2.45 6.72
CA GLY A 92 -7.46 -1.55 7.02
C GLY A 92 -6.91 -1.71 8.44
N GLU A 93 -7.25 -2.80 9.15
CA GLU A 93 -6.63 -3.14 10.43
C GLU A 93 -5.19 -3.59 10.24
N VAL A 94 -4.91 -4.29 9.13
CA VAL A 94 -3.57 -4.52 8.61
C VAL A 94 -3.36 -3.58 7.43
N LYS A 95 -2.55 -2.55 7.65
CA LYS A 95 -2.27 -1.52 6.63
C LYS A 95 -1.09 -1.95 5.77
N ILE A 96 -1.33 -2.13 4.48
CA ILE A 96 -0.31 -2.43 3.49
C ILE A 96 0.04 -1.12 2.77
N ASP A 97 1.28 -0.66 2.95
CA ASP A 97 1.78 0.48 2.17
C ASP A 97 2.12 0.02 0.75
N THR A 98 1.26 0.35 -0.19
CA THR A 98 1.42 -0.02 -1.61
C THR A 98 2.59 0.69 -2.30
N ASN A 99 3.17 1.72 -1.68
CA ASN A 99 4.40 2.32 -2.17
C ASN A 99 5.64 1.48 -1.80
N ALA A 100 5.57 0.78 -0.66
CA ALA A 100 6.66 -0.05 -0.15
C ALA A 100 6.50 -1.54 -0.49
N TYR A 101 5.28 -2.01 -0.71
CA TYR A 101 4.97 -3.43 -0.88
C TYR A 101 4.12 -3.71 -2.11
N VAL A 102 4.42 -4.82 -2.77
CA VAL A 102 3.50 -5.54 -3.66
C VAL A 102 2.90 -6.69 -2.85
N PHE A 103 1.58 -6.74 -2.72
CA PHE A 103 0.90 -7.84 -2.05
C PHE A 103 0.58 -8.96 -3.05
N VAL A 104 1.04 -10.17 -2.75
CA VAL A 104 0.85 -11.35 -3.61
C VAL A 104 0.14 -12.44 -2.81
N ARG A 105 -0.87 -13.04 -3.41
CA ARG A 105 -1.60 -14.18 -2.86
C ARG A 105 -1.27 -15.43 -3.66
N LEU A 106 -0.74 -16.44 -2.99
CA LEU A 106 -0.41 -17.74 -3.57
C LEU A 106 -1.45 -18.78 -3.12
N ASP A 107 -1.80 -19.68 -4.02
CA ASP A 107 -2.63 -20.83 -3.69
C ASP A 107 -1.74 -22.02 -3.27
N ILE A 108 -2.00 -22.56 -2.09
CA ILE A 108 -1.23 -23.72 -1.59
C ILE A 108 -1.55 -25.01 -2.34
N ASP A 109 -2.68 -25.08 -2.99
CA ASP A 109 -3.10 -26.24 -3.80
C ASP A 109 -2.41 -26.25 -5.17
N GLU A 110 -1.86 -25.09 -5.59
CA GLU A 110 -0.99 -24.97 -6.75
C GLU A 110 0.44 -25.37 -6.39
N TYR A 111 0.91 -26.45 -7.01
CA TYR A 111 2.18 -27.10 -6.67
C TYR A 111 3.38 -26.15 -6.80
N THR A 112 3.47 -25.46 -7.92
CA THR A 112 4.56 -24.52 -8.21
C THR A 112 4.57 -23.34 -7.24
N GLN A 113 3.41 -22.80 -6.90
CA GLN A 113 3.29 -21.66 -5.97
C GLN A 113 3.66 -22.08 -4.54
N ARG A 114 3.26 -23.28 -4.14
CA ARG A 114 3.65 -23.84 -2.85
C ARG A 114 5.16 -24.00 -2.75
N ASP A 115 5.78 -24.59 -3.75
CA ASP A 115 7.22 -24.84 -3.74
C ASP A 115 7.99 -23.52 -3.72
N TYR A 116 7.60 -22.52 -4.52
CA TYR A 116 8.18 -21.18 -4.46
C TYR A 116 8.09 -20.54 -3.08
N PHE A 117 6.95 -20.71 -2.39
CA PHE A 117 6.79 -20.17 -1.05
C PHE A 117 7.70 -20.89 -0.05
N MET A 118 7.72 -22.22 -0.07
CA MET A 118 8.54 -23.03 0.82
C MET A 118 10.03 -22.73 0.63
N ASP A 119 10.49 -22.59 -0.60
CA ASP A 119 11.89 -22.27 -0.90
C ASP A 119 12.27 -20.85 -0.44
N ALA A 120 11.34 -19.89 -0.56
CA ALA A 120 11.62 -18.51 -0.20
C ALA A 120 11.60 -18.25 1.31
N PHE A 121 10.77 -18.96 2.07
CA PHE A 121 10.50 -18.61 3.46
C PHE A 121 10.89 -19.69 4.47
N ASP A 122 11.04 -20.95 4.04
CA ASP A 122 11.27 -22.08 4.95
C ASP A 122 10.36 -22.00 6.21
N PRO A 123 9.02 -21.94 6.02
CA PRO A 123 8.11 -21.70 7.12
C PRO A 123 8.19 -22.83 8.15
N PRO A 124 8.18 -22.50 9.45
CA PRO A 124 8.09 -23.54 10.48
C PRO A 124 6.78 -24.32 10.33
N ASP A 125 6.75 -25.53 10.82
CA ASP A 125 5.51 -26.31 10.90
C ASP A 125 4.37 -25.47 11.45
N GLY A 126 3.25 -25.47 10.76
CA GLY A 126 2.16 -24.60 11.16
C GLY A 126 0.90 -24.77 10.33
N GLN A 127 0.02 -23.80 10.49
CA GLN A 127 -1.29 -23.79 9.87
C GLN A 127 -1.44 -22.58 8.98
N LEU A 128 -2.23 -22.71 7.93
CA LEU A 128 -2.60 -21.60 7.05
C LEU A 128 -3.31 -20.47 7.82
N PRO A 129 -3.16 -19.23 7.34
CA PRO A 129 -2.26 -18.81 6.28
C PRO A 129 -0.80 -18.77 6.73
N PHE A 130 0.14 -18.92 5.79
CA PHE A 130 1.49 -18.41 5.98
C PHE A 130 1.58 -17.03 5.36
N VAL A 131 2.24 -16.09 6.05
CA VAL A 131 2.43 -14.72 5.58
C VAL A 131 3.88 -14.33 5.80
N GLY A 132 4.56 -13.96 4.73
CA GLY A 132 5.98 -13.58 4.76
C GLY A 132 6.25 -12.27 4.03
N VAL A 133 7.38 -11.65 4.35
CA VAL A 133 7.90 -10.48 3.65
C VAL A 133 9.22 -10.83 2.99
N THR A 134 9.36 -10.51 1.70
CA THR A 134 10.58 -10.74 0.93
C THR A 134 10.96 -9.53 0.08
N ASP A 135 12.23 -9.40 -0.26
CA ASP A 135 12.69 -8.50 -1.32
C ASP A 135 12.79 -9.25 -2.66
N ALA A 136 13.13 -8.54 -3.73
CA ALA A 136 13.28 -9.12 -5.05
C ALA A 136 14.44 -10.13 -5.16
N GLU A 137 15.43 -10.04 -4.27
CA GLU A 137 16.65 -10.86 -4.33
C GLU A 137 16.49 -12.23 -3.67
N ARG A 138 15.33 -12.48 -3.03
CA ARG A 138 15.02 -13.76 -2.34
C ARG A 138 16.12 -14.23 -1.40
N SER A 139 16.76 -13.32 -0.66
CA SER A 139 17.79 -13.71 0.32
C SER A 139 17.21 -14.67 1.36
N LYS A 140 17.94 -15.72 1.70
CA LYS A 140 17.49 -16.81 2.58
C LYS A 140 17.18 -16.32 4.00
N GLN A 141 16.26 -17.03 4.68
CA GLN A 141 15.81 -16.80 6.07
C GLN A 141 15.01 -15.51 6.29
N ARG A 142 13.77 -15.54 5.84
CA ARG A 142 12.88 -14.39 5.93
C ARG A 142 11.81 -14.57 6.98
N PRO A 143 11.40 -13.49 7.65
CA PRO A 143 10.35 -13.59 8.65
C PRO A 143 9.04 -14.05 7.99
N CYS A 144 8.50 -15.13 8.52
CA CYS A 144 7.22 -15.70 8.14
C CYS A 144 6.36 -15.93 9.39
N LEU A 145 5.09 -15.63 9.30
CA LEU A 145 4.08 -15.95 10.31
C LEU A 145 3.24 -17.12 9.81
N THR A 146 2.92 -18.04 10.72
CA THR A 146 2.08 -19.20 10.45
C THR A 146 0.79 -19.12 11.24
N GLY A 147 -0.31 -19.53 10.64
CA GLY A 147 -1.63 -19.46 11.21
C GLY A 147 -2.20 -18.04 11.30
N TYR A 148 -3.44 -17.95 11.76
CA TYR A 148 -4.06 -16.64 11.98
C TYR A 148 -3.38 -15.91 13.15
N ARG A 149 -3.03 -14.67 12.92
CA ARG A 149 -2.38 -13.77 13.88
C ARG A 149 -3.18 -12.48 14.05
N THR A 150 -2.83 -11.71 15.05
CA THR A 150 -3.42 -10.38 15.27
C THR A 150 -2.92 -9.38 14.22
N ALA A 151 -3.70 -8.33 13.98
CA ALA A 151 -3.29 -7.24 13.10
C ALA A 151 -1.94 -6.63 13.51
N LYS A 152 -1.67 -6.53 14.82
CA LYS A 152 -0.41 -6.02 15.36
C LYS A 152 0.80 -6.89 14.96
N GLU A 153 0.65 -8.22 14.97
CA GLU A 153 1.72 -9.14 14.58
C GLU A 153 2.01 -9.04 13.09
N TYR A 154 0.97 -8.99 12.24
CA TYR A 154 1.16 -8.76 10.79
C TYR A 154 1.80 -7.42 10.51
N GLN A 155 1.40 -6.36 11.23
CA GLN A 155 2.00 -5.04 11.07
C GLN A 155 3.47 -5.01 11.52
N ALA A 156 3.82 -5.78 12.55
CA ALA A 156 5.20 -5.92 13.02
C ALA A 156 6.08 -6.71 12.03
N LEU A 157 5.51 -7.70 11.33
CA LEU A 157 6.20 -8.43 10.27
C LEU A 157 6.69 -7.49 9.16
N MET A 158 5.84 -6.55 8.74
CA MET A 158 6.15 -5.59 7.67
C MET A 158 7.17 -4.51 8.07
N LYS A 159 7.47 -4.35 9.34
CA LYS A 159 8.46 -3.36 9.83
C LYS A 159 9.88 -3.91 9.91
N LYS A 160 10.07 -5.20 9.69
CA LYS A 160 11.37 -5.86 9.67
C LYS A 160 11.99 -5.83 8.27
#